data_64a34d5b58a81840b4e68d2cc6048ee8
#
_entry.id   64a34d5b58a81840b4e68d2cc6048ee8
#
_cell.length_a   1.000
_cell.length_b   1.000
_cell.length_c   1.000
_cell.angle_alpha   90.00
_cell.angle_beta   90.00
_cell.angle_gamma   90.00
#
_symmetry.space_group_name_H-M   'P 1'
#
loop_
_entity.id
_entity.type
_entity.pdbx_description
1 polymer ?
#
loop_
_entity_poly.entity_id
_entity_poly.type
_entity_poly.pdbx_seq_one_letter_code
_entity_poly.pdbx_strand_id
1 'polypeptide(L)'
;MEKGEQFLRNAIELAYNNIEKGGRPFGAVVVKNGEVIASGVNQILTTNDPTAHAELLAIRAASQILGSANLEGCSVYASGHPCPMCMAAMRLAGIKSVSYAYSNEDGTPFGLSTAEIYIELAKPFAEQSMKIQYIPIRVENRTDLYAHWKNYQANYSGSK
;
A
#
# COMPACT_ATOMS: atom_id res chain seq x y z
N MET A 1 -2.32 8.77 -27.18
CA MET A 1 -1.86 8.10 -25.95
C MET A 1 -2.97 8.21 -24.91
N GLU A 2 -3.42 7.08 -24.41
CA GLU A 2 -4.44 7.10 -23.37
C GLU A 2 -3.88 7.72 -22.09
N LYS A 3 -4.72 8.45 -21.33
CA LYS A 3 -4.28 9.08 -20.07
C LYS A 3 -3.66 8.10 -19.10
N GLY A 4 -4.17 6.85 -19.04
CA GLY A 4 -3.62 5.80 -18.18
C GLY A 4 -2.18 5.42 -18.55
N GLU A 5 -1.84 5.37 -19.82
CA GLU A 5 -0.46 5.10 -20.26
C GLU A 5 0.50 6.20 -19.82
N GLN A 6 0.05 7.46 -19.84
CA GLN A 6 0.88 8.57 -19.39
C GLN A 6 1.19 8.47 -17.89
N PHE A 7 0.21 8.08 -17.07
CA PHE A 7 0.44 7.89 -15.63
C PHE A 7 1.37 6.71 -15.35
N LEU A 8 1.27 5.62 -16.12
CA LEU A 8 2.22 4.51 -16.03
C LEU A 8 3.63 4.94 -16.42
N ARG A 9 3.78 5.76 -17.47
CA ARG A 9 5.09 6.33 -17.85
C ARG A 9 5.65 7.17 -16.72
N ASN A 10 4.83 7.99 -16.08
CA ASN A 10 5.27 8.78 -14.92
C ASN A 10 5.79 7.89 -13.79
N ALA A 11 5.09 6.80 -13.48
CA ALA A 11 5.52 5.84 -12.46
C ALA A 11 6.87 5.17 -12.83
N ILE A 12 7.04 4.81 -14.10
CA ILE A 12 8.26 4.20 -14.63
C ILE A 12 9.43 5.20 -14.56
N GLU A 13 9.21 6.47 -14.95
CA GLU A 13 10.25 7.52 -14.84
C GLU A 13 10.69 7.73 -13.39
N LEU A 14 9.76 7.74 -12.45
CA LEU A 14 10.08 7.79 -11.02
C LEU A 14 10.96 6.58 -10.60
N ALA A 15 10.65 5.40 -11.11
CA ALA A 15 11.44 4.19 -10.85
C ALA A 15 12.87 4.32 -11.37
N TYR A 16 13.06 4.79 -12.61
CA TYR A 16 14.39 5.05 -13.19
C TYR A 16 15.17 6.05 -12.36
N ASN A 17 14.59 7.18 -12.03
CA ASN A 17 15.23 8.20 -11.19
C ASN A 17 15.62 7.65 -9.82
N ASN A 18 14.80 6.77 -9.26
CA ASN A 18 15.08 6.14 -7.98
C ASN A 18 16.28 5.18 -8.05
N ILE A 19 16.43 4.42 -9.14
CA ILE A 19 17.60 3.57 -9.39
C ILE A 19 18.87 4.40 -9.39
N GLU A 20 18.87 5.53 -10.08
CA GLU A 20 20.02 6.44 -10.19
C GLU A 20 20.43 7.02 -8.84
N LYS A 21 19.49 7.09 -7.89
CA LYS A 21 19.74 7.52 -6.50
C LYS A 21 20.08 6.35 -5.56
N GLY A 22 20.27 5.14 -6.09
CA GLY A 22 20.63 3.96 -5.32
C GLY A 22 19.44 3.19 -4.75
N GLY A 23 18.20 3.54 -5.13
CA GLY A 23 16.98 2.86 -4.68
C GLY A 23 16.57 1.70 -5.58
N ARG A 24 15.52 0.99 -5.16
CA ARG A 24 14.91 -0.08 -5.94
C ARG A 24 14.06 0.46 -7.08
N PRO A 25 13.82 -0.34 -8.15
CA PRO A 25 13.21 0.13 -9.39
C PRO A 25 11.68 0.21 -9.30
N PHE A 26 11.16 0.95 -8.36
CA PHE A 26 9.72 1.08 -8.16
C PHE A 26 9.29 2.52 -7.95
N GLY A 27 8.27 2.92 -8.69
CA GLY A 27 7.60 4.21 -8.59
C GLY A 27 6.10 4.03 -8.70
N ALA A 28 5.34 4.96 -8.12
CA ALA A 28 3.88 4.94 -8.19
C ALA A 28 3.32 6.37 -8.12
N VAL A 29 2.16 6.55 -8.73
CA VAL A 29 1.39 7.79 -8.63
C VAL A 29 -0.04 7.48 -8.23
N VAL A 30 -0.65 8.39 -7.47
CA VAL A 30 -2.07 8.39 -7.14
C VAL A 30 -2.73 9.49 -7.95
N VAL A 31 -3.80 9.13 -8.65
CA VAL A 31 -4.53 10.01 -9.56
C VAL A 31 -5.96 10.18 -9.08
N LYS A 32 -6.44 11.42 -9.09
CA LYS A 32 -7.85 11.76 -8.83
C LYS A 32 -8.32 12.78 -9.86
N ASN A 33 -9.50 12.53 -10.44
CA ASN A 33 -10.08 13.42 -11.47
C ASN A 33 -9.13 13.71 -12.64
N GLY A 34 -8.34 12.71 -13.04
CA GLY A 34 -7.41 12.85 -14.17
C GLY A 34 -6.12 13.59 -13.87
N GLU A 35 -5.81 13.88 -12.61
CA GLU A 35 -4.60 14.58 -12.18
C GLU A 35 -3.81 13.76 -11.16
N VAL A 36 -2.49 13.78 -11.28
CA VAL A 36 -1.58 13.19 -10.28
C VAL A 36 -1.62 14.06 -9.03
N ILE A 37 -2.08 13.48 -7.91
CA ILE A 37 -2.15 14.21 -6.63
C ILE A 37 -1.01 13.84 -5.70
N ALA A 38 -0.39 12.68 -5.89
CA ALA A 38 0.72 12.22 -5.06
C ALA A 38 1.56 11.21 -5.82
N SER A 39 2.81 11.07 -5.41
CA SER A 39 3.73 10.09 -5.95
C SER A 39 4.57 9.46 -4.83
N GLY A 40 5.19 8.32 -5.14
CA GLY A 40 6.11 7.65 -4.23
C GLY A 40 7.14 6.84 -5.01
N VAL A 41 8.27 6.61 -4.38
CA VAL A 41 9.32 5.72 -4.84
C VAL A 41 9.72 4.79 -3.70
N ASN A 42 10.29 3.63 -4.03
CA ASN A 42 10.73 2.68 -3.01
C ASN A 42 11.88 3.28 -2.20
N GLN A 43 11.73 3.34 -0.88
CA GLN A 43 12.71 3.88 0.06
C GLN A 43 13.17 2.87 1.11
N ILE A 44 13.02 1.58 0.86
CA ILE A 44 13.45 0.53 1.80
C ILE A 44 14.91 0.69 2.18
N LEU A 45 15.78 0.89 1.18
CA LEU A 45 17.23 0.94 1.40
C LEU A 45 17.70 2.20 2.16
N THR A 46 17.01 3.31 2.00
CA THR A 46 17.39 4.59 2.64
C THR A 46 16.79 4.76 4.03
N THR A 47 15.66 4.12 4.31
CA THR A 47 14.91 4.29 5.57
C THR A 47 14.98 3.07 6.48
N ASN A 48 15.49 1.94 6.01
CA ASN A 48 15.44 0.63 6.70
C ASN A 48 14.02 0.24 7.10
N ASP A 49 13.03 0.70 6.33
CA ASP A 49 11.62 0.40 6.54
C ASP A 49 11.15 -0.56 5.44
N PRO A 50 10.88 -1.85 5.76
CA PRO A 50 10.46 -2.83 4.77
C PRO A 50 9.09 -2.52 4.16
N THR A 51 8.33 -1.62 4.76
CA THR A 51 7.03 -1.18 4.25
C THR A 51 7.12 0.02 3.31
N ALA A 52 8.29 0.62 3.14
CA ALA A 52 8.48 1.83 2.32
C ALA A 52 8.48 1.51 0.82
N HIS A 53 7.42 0.87 0.35
CA HIS A 53 7.14 0.62 -1.05
C HIS A 53 6.58 1.87 -1.73
N ALA A 54 6.81 2.00 -3.04
CA ALA A 54 6.40 3.16 -3.82
C ALA A 54 4.89 3.44 -3.70
N GLU A 55 4.06 2.40 -3.85
CA GLU A 55 2.61 2.51 -3.76
C GLU A 55 2.16 2.95 -2.36
N LEU A 56 2.76 2.37 -1.32
CA LEU A 56 2.42 2.70 0.07
C LEU A 56 2.75 4.15 0.40
N LEU A 57 3.91 4.64 -0.05
CA LEU A 57 4.32 6.03 0.16
C LEU A 57 3.45 7.00 -0.64
N ALA A 58 3.06 6.64 -1.86
CA ALA A 58 2.12 7.43 -2.66
C ALA A 58 0.74 7.53 -1.99
N ILE A 59 0.24 6.43 -1.43
CA ILE A 59 -1.04 6.39 -0.68
C ILE A 59 -0.95 7.29 0.55
N ARG A 60 0.12 7.19 1.33
CA ARG A 60 0.34 8.05 2.50
C ARG A 60 0.35 9.53 2.13
N ALA A 61 1.08 9.88 1.08
CA ALA A 61 1.14 11.26 0.60
C ALA A 61 -0.23 11.76 0.13
N ALA A 62 -0.98 10.95 -0.62
CA ALA A 62 -2.32 11.28 -1.09
C ALA A 62 -3.28 11.52 0.09
N SER A 63 -3.23 10.67 1.10
CA SER A 63 -4.06 10.79 2.31
C SER A 63 -3.76 12.08 3.07
N GLN A 64 -2.49 12.46 3.19
CA GLN A 64 -2.08 13.72 3.82
C GLN A 64 -2.56 14.93 3.01
N ILE A 65 -2.41 14.91 1.70
CA ILE A 65 -2.82 15.99 0.81
C ILE A 65 -4.34 16.18 0.83
N LEU A 66 -5.11 15.08 0.82
CA LEU A 66 -6.57 15.13 0.84
C LEU A 66 -7.16 15.26 2.25
N GLY A 67 -6.32 15.11 3.29
CA GLY A 67 -6.78 15.17 4.67
C GLY A 67 -7.72 14.04 5.06
N SER A 68 -7.61 12.86 4.43
CA SER A 68 -8.51 11.74 4.63
C SER A 68 -7.81 10.41 4.38
N ALA A 69 -8.10 9.40 5.21
CA ALA A 69 -7.72 8.02 4.95
C ALA A 69 -8.61 7.34 3.90
N ASN A 70 -9.72 7.96 3.54
CA ASN A 70 -10.60 7.49 2.47
C ASN A 70 -10.15 8.10 1.15
N LEU A 71 -9.63 7.25 0.27
CA LEU A 71 -9.16 7.62 -1.07
C LEU A 71 -10.10 7.11 -2.17
N GLU A 72 -11.38 6.97 -1.86
CA GLU A 72 -12.39 6.62 -2.86
C GLU A 72 -12.37 7.64 -3.99
N GLY A 73 -12.45 7.16 -5.24
CA GLY A 73 -12.33 8.00 -6.43
C GLY A 73 -10.89 8.20 -6.91
N CYS A 74 -9.89 7.74 -6.15
CA CYS A 74 -8.50 7.72 -6.60
C CYS A 74 -8.16 6.41 -7.32
N SER A 75 -7.21 6.49 -8.24
CA SER A 75 -6.59 5.35 -8.91
C SER A 75 -5.09 5.34 -8.65
N VAL A 76 -4.49 4.15 -8.62
CA VAL A 76 -3.04 3.98 -8.48
C VAL A 76 -2.46 3.48 -9.80
N TYR A 77 -1.33 4.06 -10.18
CA TYR A 77 -0.53 3.59 -11.32
C TYR A 77 0.87 3.28 -10.79
N ALA A 78 1.25 2.02 -10.88
CA ALA A 78 2.51 1.51 -10.35
C ALA A 78 3.42 1.03 -11.48
N SER A 79 4.73 1.21 -11.34
CA SER A 79 5.69 0.72 -12.33
C SER A 79 5.69 -0.81 -12.38
N GLY A 80 5.60 -1.48 -11.24
CA GLY A 80 5.62 -2.93 -11.11
C GLY A 80 4.38 -3.50 -10.45
N HIS A 81 4.23 -4.81 -10.56
CA HIS A 81 3.13 -5.57 -9.96
C HIS A 81 3.04 -5.26 -8.45
N PRO A 82 1.93 -4.70 -7.97
CA PRO A 82 1.79 -4.38 -6.54
C PRO A 82 1.88 -5.64 -5.67
N CYS A 83 2.65 -5.56 -4.59
CA CYS A 83 2.75 -6.67 -3.64
C CYS A 83 1.45 -6.80 -2.80
N PRO A 84 1.26 -7.91 -2.07
CA PRO A 84 0.06 -8.08 -1.25
C PRO A 84 -0.14 -7.00 -0.20
N MET A 85 0.92 -6.47 0.39
CA MET A 85 0.86 -5.38 1.37
C MET A 85 0.26 -4.11 0.73
N CYS A 86 0.73 -3.73 -0.45
CA CYS A 86 0.25 -2.56 -1.17
C CYS A 86 -1.18 -2.74 -1.67
N MET A 87 -1.54 -3.94 -2.14
CA MET A 87 -2.91 -4.26 -2.53
C MET A 87 -3.88 -4.16 -1.34
N ALA A 88 -3.48 -4.68 -0.17
CA ALA A 88 -4.29 -4.56 1.04
C ALA A 88 -4.46 -3.08 1.44
N ALA A 89 -3.38 -2.29 1.38
CA ALA A 89 -3.44 -0.85 1.67
C ALA A 89 -4.40 -0.11 0.73
N MET A 90 -4.38 -0.42 -0.56
CA MET A 90 -5.30 0.17 -1.55
C MET A 90 -6.76 -0.15 -1.20
N ARG A 91 -7.06 -1.39 -0.82
CA ARG A 91 -8.41 -1.80 -0.42
C ARG A 91 -8.87 -1.10 0.86
N LEU A 92 -7.99 -1.01 1.86
CA LEU A 92 -8.28 -0.28 3.10
C LEU A 92 -8.55 1.20 2.85
N ALA A 93 -7.87 1.79 1.87
CA ALA A 93 -8.07 3.19 1.48
C ALA A 93 -9.29 3.42 0.59
N GLY A 94 -9.97 2.38 0.12
CA GLY A 94 -11.13 2.48 -0.76
C GLY A 94 -10.79 2.69 -2.23
N ILE A 95 -9.54 2.47 -2.63
CA ILE A 95 -9.10 2.54 -4.03
C ILE A 95 -9.63 1.33 -4.78
N LYS A 96 -10.24 1.54 -5.94
CA LYS A 96 -10.90 0.50 -6.74
C LYS A 96 -10.23 0.24 -8.09
N SER A 97 -9.18 0.99 -8.41
CA SER A 97 -8.48 0.85 -9.69
C SER A 97 -6.97 0.97 -9.47
N VAL A 98 -6.25 -0.03 -9.94
CA VAL A 98 -4.79 -0.04 -10.00
C VAL A 98 -4.34 -0.59 -11.35
N SER A 99 -3.36 0.06 -11.95
CA SER A 99 -2.72 -0.38 -13.18
C SER A 99 -1.21 -0.48 -12.96
N TYR A 100 -0.57 -1.42 -13.61
CA TYR A 100 0.87 -1.60 -13.51
C TYR A 100 1.46 -2.03 -14.86
N ALA A 101 2.74 -1.74 -15.07
CA ALA A 101 3.40 -1.95 -16.36
C ALA A 101 4.30 -3.19 -16.41
N TYR A 102 4.94 -3.54 -15.30
CA TYR A 102 5.83 -4.71 -15.21
C TYR A 102 5.20 -5.78 -14.31
N SER A 103 5.07 -7.00 -14.84
CA SER A 103 4.49 -8.13 -14.11
C SER A 103 5.46 -8.75 -13.10
N ASN A 104 4.96 -9.65 -12.25
CA ASN A 104 5.81 -10.48 -11.39
C ASN A 104 6.74 -11.37 -12.24
N GLU A 105 6.28 -11.86 -13.40
CA GLU A 105 7.10 -12.64 -14.33
C GLU A 105 8.28 -11.82 -14.87
N ASP A 106 8.05 -10.55 -15.19
CA ASP A 106 9.12 -9.64 -15.60
C ASP A 106 10.17 -9.46 -14.48
N GLY A 107 9.74 -9.43 -13.24
CA GLY A 107 10.60 -9.23 -12.08
C GLY A 107 11.36 -10.49 -11.62
N THR A 108 10.85 -11.68 -11.93
CA THR A 108 11.39 -12.95 -11.42
C THR A 108 12.89 -13.12 -11.70
N PRO A 109 13.43 -12.87 -12.92
CA PRO A 109 14.86 -13.03 -13.17
C PRO A 109 15.76 -12.10 -12.34
N PHE A 110 15.19 -11.04 -11.79
CA PHE A 110 15.92 -10.00 -11.05
C PHE A 110 15.68 -10.05 -9.54
N GLY A 111 14.95 -11.07 -9.06
CA GLY A 111 14.63 -11.21 -7.62
C GLY A 111 13.58 -10.19 -7.12
N LEU A 112 12.73 -9.68 -7.99
CA LEU A 112 11.76 -8.63 -7.70
C LEU A 112 10.31 -9.11 -7.61
N SER A 113 10.06 -10.41 -7.83
CA SER A 113 8.70 -10.96 -7.76
C SER A 113 8.21 -11.12 -6.33
N THR A 114 6.92 -10.84 -6.11
CA THR A 114 6.21 -11.09 -4.84
C THR A 114 5.18 -12.22 -4.96
N ALA A 115 5.27 -13.02 -6.02
CA ALA A 115 4.32 -14.10 -6.30
C ALA A 115 4.22 -15.12 -5.16
N GLU A 116 5.34 -15.45 -4.51
CA GLU A 116 5.36 -16.39 -3.38
C GLU A 116 4.61 -15.86 -2.17
N ILE A 117 4.64 -14.55 -1.93
CA ILE A 117 3.89 -13.91 -0.83
C ILE A 117 2.39 -14.00 -1.10
N TYR A 118 1.97 -13.81 -2.35
CA TYR A 118 0.58 -14.00 -2.76
C TYR A 118 0.09 -15.42 -2.48
N ILE A 119 0.89 -16.43 -2.85
CA ILE A 119 0.58 -17.84 -2.62
C ILE A 119 0.45 -18.12 -1.12
N GLU A 120 1.40 -17.64 -0.32
CA GLU A 120 1.43 -17.86 1.12
C GLU A 120 0.21 -17.23 1.81
N LEU A 121 -0.11 -15.97 1.49
CA LEU A 121 -1.24 -15.25 2.09
C LEU A 121 -2.61 -15.76 1.65
N ALA A 122 -2.69 -16.51 0.55
CA ALA A 122 -3.93 -17.15 0.12
C ALA A 122 -4.30 -18.38 0.98
N LYS A 123 -3.36 -18.90 1.77
CA LYS A 123 -3.59 -20.02 2.66
C LYS A 123 -4.25 -19.59 3.97
N PRO A 124 -5.04 -20.45 4.62
CA PRO A 124 -5.47 -20.23 5.99
C PRO A 124 -4.27 -20.08 6.94
N PHE A 125 -4.41 -19.35 8.02
CA PHE A 125 -3.33 -19.11 8.99
C PHE A 125 -2.62 -20.40 9.46
N ALA A 126 -3.38 -21.47 9.70
CA ALA A 126 -2.82 -22.74 10.15
C ALA A 126 -1.87 -23.41 9.14
N GLU A 127 -2.00 -23.06 7.85
CA GLU A 127 -1.22 -23.66 6.76
C GLU A 127 -0.08 -22.75 6.29
N GLN A 128 0.04 -21.53 6.83
CA GLN A 128 1.12 -20.61 6.51
C GLN A 128 2.41 -21.00 7.19
N SER A 129 3.54 -20.73 6.57
CA SER A 129 4.87 -21.02 7.11
C SER A 129 5.22 -20.18 8.35
N MET A 130 4.64 -18.98 8.46
CA MET A 130 4.77 -18.15 9.65
C MET A 130 3.96 -18.76 10.79
N LYS A 131 4.53 -18.82 11.99
CA LYS A 131 3.81 -19.26 13.18
C LYS A 131 2.83 -18.17 13.60
N ILE A 132 1.53 -18.44 13.43
CA ILE A 132 0.43 -17.54 13.77
C ILE A 132 -0.41 -18.19 14.86
N GLN A 133 -0.60 -17.53 15.99
CA GLN A 133 -1.33 -18.08 17.13
C GLN A 133 -2.40 -17.09 17.61
N TYR A 134 -3.61 -17.59 17.80
CA TYR A 134 -4.66 -16.88 18.52
C TYR A 134 -4.55 -17.17 20.00
N ILE A 135 -4.31 -16.17 20.83
CA ILE A 135 -4.19 -16.29 22.29
C ILE A 135 -5.17 -15.30 22.91
N PRO A 136 -6.37 -15.77 23.33
CA PRO A 136 -7.46 -14.88 23.77
C PRO A 136 -7.29 -14.41 25.21
N ILE A 137 -6.23 -13.66 25.48
CA ILE A 137 -6.03 -13.04 26.81
C ILE A 137 -6.77 -11.71 26.90
N ARG A 138 -7.07 -11.33 28.14
CA ARG A 138 -7.69 -10.04 28.47
C ARG A 138 -6.92 -9.40 29.61
N VAL A 139 -6.94 -8.06 29.68
CA VAL A 139 -6.37 -7.31 30.81
C VAL A 139 -7.41 -7.23 31.92
N GLU A 140 -7.00 -7.61 33.14
CA GLU A 140 -7.90 -7.63 34.28
C GLU A 140 -8.32 -6.21 34.71
N ASN A 141 -9.50 -6.11 35.32
CA ASN A 141 -10.05 -4.88 35.87
C ASN A 141 -10.25 -3.75 34.84
N ARG A 142 -10.44 -4.09 33.56
CA ARG A 142 -10.77 -3.12 32.51
C ARG A 142 -11.95 -3.59 31.68
N THR A 143 -12.69 -2.64 31.15
CA THR A 143 -13.70 -2.90 30.11
C THR A 143 -13.00 -3.57 28.91
N ASP A 144 -13.66 -4.51 28.27
CA ASP A 144 -13.14 -5.17 27.08
C ASP A 144 -12.69 -4.12 26.04
N LEU A 145 -11.55 -4.39 25.36
CA LEU A 145 -10.83 -3.40 24.56
C LEU A 145 -11.71 -2.73 23.49
N TYR A 146 -12.47 -3.50 22.75
CA TYR A 146 -13.29 -2.96 21.65
C TYR A 146 -14.53 -2.24 22.15
N ALA A 147 -15.11 -2.68 23.25
CA ALA A 147 -16.19 -1.96 23.92
C ALA A 147 -15.70 -0.62 24.48
N HIS A 148 -14.51 -0.61 25.05
CA HIS A 148 -13.85 0.60 25.55
C HIS A 148 -13.62 1.61 24.41
N TRP A 149 -13.08 1.14 23.28
CA TRP A 149 -12.89 2.00 22.10
C TRP A 149 -14.22 2.58 21.59
N LYS A 150 -15.26 1.75 21.49
CA LYS A 150 -16.58 2.20 21.04
C LYS A 150 -17.17 3.27 21.94
N ASN A 151 -17.02 3.13 23.26
CA ASN A 151 -17.47 4.12 24.25
C ASN A 151 -16.72 5.45 24.07
N TYR A 152 -15.41 5.42 23.81
CA TYR A 152 -14.61 6.59 23.51
C TYR A 152 -15.05 7.29 22.23
N GLN A 153 -15.36 6.55 21.18
CA GLN A 153 -15.85 7.12 19.93
C GLN A 153 -17.19 7.87 20.11
N ALA A 154 -18.10 7.32 20.89
CA ALA A 154 -19.38 7.96 21.17
C ALA A 154 -19.19 9.33 21.88
N ASN A 155 -18.14 9.48 22.70
CA ASN A 155 -17.81 10.73 23.38
C ASN A 155 -17.09 11.73 22.46
N TYR A 156 -16.36 11.28 21.44
CA TYR A 156 -15.63 12.14 20.50
C TYR A 156 -16.48 12.63 19.32
N SER A 157 -17.49 11.88 18.88
CA SER A 157 -18.36 12.28 17.76
C SER A 157 -19.33 13.43 18.11
N GLY A 158 -19.37 13.88 19.35
CA GLY A 158 -20.14 15.05 19.80
C GLY A 158 -19.38 16.37 19.73
N SER A 159 -18.12 16.38 19.27
CA SER A 159 -17.24 17.56 19.26
C SER A 159 -16.77 17.99 17.86
N LYS A 160 -17.57 17.72 16.83
CA LYS A 160 -17.38 18.29 15.48
C LYS A 160 -18.51 19.27 15.15
#